data_dbf51a89b8dc061d319416dabe334ce0
#
_entry.id   dbf51a89b8dc061d319416dabe334ce0
#
_cell.length_a   1.000
_cell.length_b   1.000
_cell.length_c   1.000
_cell.angle_alpha   90.00
_cell.angle_beta   90.00
_cell.angle_gamma   90.00
#
_symmetry.space_group_name_H-M   'P 1'
#
loop_
_entity.id
_entity.type
_entity.pdbx_description
1 polymer ?
#
loop_
_entity_poly.entity_id
_entity_poly.type
_entity_poly.pdbx_seq_one_letter_code
_entity_poly.pdbx_strand_id
1 'polypeptide(L)'
;MPVTINGNGSITGLSVGGLGSGVVNTASIADGAVTTDKASGSVKGIEMVDQWRITSTKSNSGQSVFDSNWERNDLNSNKIGSAGMSESSGVFTFPTTGKYLVIAFGYATGNNDRYMGIWIERTADGSNWTRGAEGYGSAYNSGSNTFSQVSIQYFFHVTNTSTHKIRLKSDNVGTCNWDGAQDIMRTGFTFIRMGDA
;
A
#
# COMPACT_ATOMS: atom_id res chain seq x y z
N MET A 1 31.53 30.93 -21.29
CA MET A 1 30.94 32.27 -21.16
C MET A 1 31.27 32.79 -19.76
N PRO A 2 31.56 34.06 -19.58
CA PRO A 2 31.81 34.60 -18.24
C PRO A 2 30.51 34.63 -17.43
N VAL A 3 30.65 34.34 -16.14
CA VAL A 3 29.53 34.52 -15.16
C VAL A 3 29.36 36.01 -14.90
N THR A 4 28.16 36.53 -15.06
CA THR A 4 27.83 37.91 -14.83
C THR A 4 26.90 38.04 -13.62
N ILE A 5 27.28 38.89 -12.67
CA ILE A 5 26.41 39.25 -11.53
C ILE A 5 25.82 40.65 -11.85
N ASN A 6 24.52 40.68 -11.99
CA ASN A 6 23.78 41.91 -12.30
C ASN A 6 23.52 42.71 -11.02
N GLY A 7 23.42 44.05 -11.15
CA GLY A 7 23.16 44.94 -10.00
C GLY A 7 21.85 44.71 -9.26
N ASN A 8 20.92 43.90 -9.83
CA ASN A 8 19.66 43.47 -9.20
C ASN A 8 19.81 42.12 -8.44
N GLY A 9 21.05 41.60 -8.28
CA GLY A 9 21.33 40.34 -7.61
C GLY A 9 21.13 39.08 -8.47
N SER A 10 20.76 39.20 -9.76
CA SER A 10 20.65 38.05 -10.63
C SER A 10 22.01 37.63 -11.18
N ILE A 11 22.20 36.32 -11.35
CA ILE A 11 23.42 35.70 -11.90
C ILE A 11 23.05 35.03 -13.23
N THR A 12 23.77 35.41 -14.29
CA THR A 12 23.62 34.80 -15.62
C THR A 12 24.88 34.11 -16.05
N GLY A 13 24.77 33.13 -16.95
CA GLY A 13 25.93 32.39 -17.47
C GLY A 13 26.37 31.20 -16.61
N LEU A 14 25.63 30.83 -15.57
CA LEU A 14 25.84 29.57 -14.88
C LEU A 14 25.30 28.41 -15.72
N SER A 15 26.15 27.44 -15.98
CA SER A 15 25.74 26.15 -16.54
C SER A 15 25.33 25.19 -15.43
N VAL A 16 24.67 24.08 -15.81
CA VAL A 16 24.38 22.98 -14.86
C VAL A 16 25.70 22.51 -14.22
N GLY A 17 25.75 22.51 -12.89
CA GLY A 17 26.96 22.21 -12.12
C GLY A 17 27.93 23.40 -11.97
N GLY A 18 27.58 24.59 -12.41
CA GLY A 18 28.44 25.80 -12.33
C GLY A 18 28.64 26.35 -10.92
N LEU A 19 27.93 25.86 -9.92
CA LEU A 19 28.17 26.13 -8.49
C LEU A 19 29.08 25.04 -7.91
N GLY A 20 30.12 25.44 -7.18
CA GLY A 20 31.02 24.52 -6.49
C GLY A 20 30.27 23.69 -5.42
N SER A 21 30.89 22.59 -4.98
CA SER A 21 30.35 21.75 -3.89
C SER A 21 30.21 22.58 -2.60
N GLY A 22 29.04 22.49 -1.93
CA GLY A 22 28.74 23.18 -0.66
C GLY A 22 28.38 24.65 -0.78
N VAL A 23 28.28 25.20 -1.99
CA VAL A 23 27.89 26.61 -2.20
C VAL A 23 26.41 26.85 -1.90
N VAL A 24 25.56 25.81 -2.11
CA VAL A 24 24.14 25.86 -1.76
C VAL A 24 23.94 25.10 -0.46
N ASN A 25 23.55 25.79 0.58
CA ASN A 25 23.19 25.22 1.88
C ASN A 25 21.68 25.41 2.17
N THR A 26 21.20 24.87 3.28
CA THR A 26 19.78 24.98 3.66
C THR A 26 19.29 26.41 3.76
N ALA A 27 20.10 27.35 4.23
CA ALA A 27 19.74 28.77 4.33
C ALA A 27 19.67 29.46 2.95
N SER A 28 20.30 28.87 1.92
CA SER A 28 20.27 29.39 0.54
C SER A 28 19.07 28.92 -0.27
N ILE A 29 18.25 28.03 0.28
CA ILE A 29 17.06 27.46 -0.35
C ILE A 29 15.85 27.96 0.43
N ALA A 30 15.03 28.79 -0.21
CA ALA A 30 13.78 29.26 0.41
C ALA A 30 12.85 28.08 0.71
N ASP A 31 12.04 28.17 1.76
CA ASP A 31 11.03 27.18 2.10
C ASP A 31 10.09 26.92 0.91
N GLY A 32 9.89 25.66 0.57
CA GLY A 32 9.08 25.24 -0.58
C GLY A 32 9.74 25.39 -1.96
N ALA A 33 10.99 25.89 -2.04
CA ALA A 33 11.69 26.04 -3.32
C ALA A 33 12.05 24.71 -3.99
N VAL A 34 12.22 23.63 -3.20
CA VAL A 34 12.39 22.26 -3.70
C VAL A 34 11.04 21.55 -3.62
N THR A 35 10.35 21.50 -4.75
CA THR A 35 9.09 20.77 -4.88
C THR A 35 9.35 19.29 -5.16
N THR A 36 8.33 18.43 -5.00
CA THR A 36 8.40 17.01 -5.33
C THR A 36 8.84 16.75 -6.77
N ASP A 37 8.50 17.64 -7.70
CA ASP A 37 8.89 17.50 -9.12
C ASP A 37 10.39 17.76 -9.35
N LYS A 38 11.02 18.51 -8.45
CA LYS A 38 12.47 18.83 -8.49
C LYS A 38 13.31 17.91 -7.63
N ALA A 39 12.67 17.13 -6.75
CA ALA A 39 13.34 16.15 -5.92
C ALA A 39 13.53 14.85 -6.70
N SER A 40 14.71 14.25 -6.63
CA SER A 40 14.92 12.88 -7.13
C SER A 40 14.24 11.84 -6.24
N GLY A 41 13.96 10.64 -6.76
CA GLY A 41 13.17 9.62 -6.08
C GLY A 41 13.49 9.35 -4.61
N SER A 42 14.76 9.45 -4.20
CA SER A 42 15.18 9.21 -2.81
C SER A 42 14.88 10.34 -1.82
N VAL A 43 14.52 11.54 -2.28
CA VAL A 43 14.12 12.68 -1.44
C VAL A 43 12.63 12.99 -1.50
N LYS A 44 11.88 12.28 -2.33
CA LYS A 44 10.43 12.36 -2.37
C LYS A 44 9.86 11.67 -1.13
N GLY A 45 8.89 12.31 -0.49
CA GLY A 45 8.14 11.70 0.59
C GLY A 45 7.25 10.54 0.10
N ILE A 46 6.28 10.14 0.92
CA ILE A 46 5.31 9.12 0.53
C ILE A 46 4.46 9.66 -0.63
N GLU A 47 4.59 9.05 -1.79
CA GLU A 47 3.89 9.46 -3.02
C GLU A 47 2.52 8.82 -3.20
N MET A 48 2.28 7.69 -2.54
CA MET A 48 1.00 6.98 -2.61
C MET A 48 0.72 6.27 -1.28
N VAL A 49 -0.47 6.53 -0.75
CA VAL A 49 -1.14 5.66 0.24
C VAL A 49 -2.54 5.40 -0.27
N ASP A 50 -2.95 4.16 -0.30
CA ASP A 50 -4.28 3.76 -0.74
C ASP A 50 -4.83 2.66 0.17
N GLN A 51 -6.04 2.85 0.68
CA GLN A 51 -6.67 1.90 1.59
C GLN A 51 -7.94 1.34 0.97
N TRP A 52 -8.13 0.04 1.16
CA TRP A 52 -9.26 -0.71 0.68
C TRP A 52 -9.81 -1.61 1.78
N ARG A 53 -11.12 -1.72 1.84
CA ARG A 53 -11.85 -2.59 2.77
C ARG A 53 -12.85 -3.45 2.04
N ILE A 54 -13.30 -4.52 2.66
CA ILE A 54 -14.54 -5.18 2.26
C ILE A 54 -15.72 -4.51 2.97
N THR A 55 -16.79 -4.28 2.24
CA THR A 55 -17.99 -3.57 2.73
C THR A 55 -19.03 -4.50 3.34
N SER A 56 -18.91 -5.80 3.10
CA SER A 56 -19.81 -6.83 3.66
C SER A 56 -19.00 -8.02 4.15
N THR A 57 -19.51 -8.67 5.17
CA THR A 57 -18.91 -9.86 5.77
C THR A 57 -18.80 -11.00 4.74
N LYS A 58 -17.62 -11.60 4.66
CA LYS A 58 -17.37 -12.82 3.89
C LYS A 58 -17.32 -14.02 4.84
N SER A 59 -18.27 -14.92 4.68
CA SER A 59 -18.30 -16.20 5.41
C SER A 59 -17.72 -17.32 4.53
N ASN A 60 -16.74 -18.02 5.03
CA ASN A 60 -16.16 -19.17 4.33
C ASN A 60 -15.50 -20.16 5.26
N SER A 61 -15.31 -21.39 4.79
CA SER A 61 -14.45 -22.40 5.40
C SER A 61 -13.27 -22.72 4.49
N GLY A 62 -12.13 -23.10 5.08
CA GLY A 62 -10.92 -23.37 4.34
C GLY A 62 -10.34 -22.14 3.67
N GLN A 63 -9.68 -22.35 2.54
CA GLN A 63 -9.00 -21.30 1.79
C GLN A 63 -9.93 -20.65 0.77
N SER A 64 -10.03 -19.34 0.81
CA SER A 64 -10.86 -18.57 -0.13
C SER A 64 -10.29 -17.20 -0.40
N VAL A 65 -10.30 -16.77 -1.66
CA VAL A 65 -9.92 -15.41 -2.06
C VAL A 65 -11.04 -14.44 -1.67
N PHE A 66 -10.68 -13.26 -1.19
CA PHE A 66 -11.62 -12.14 -1.02
C PHE A 66 -11.87 -11.50 -2.38
N ASP A 67 -12.82 -12.02 -3.11
CA ASP A 67 -13.08 -11.76 -4.53
C ASP A 67 -14.16 -10.71 -4.81
N SER A 68 -14.79 -10.18 -3.78
CA SER A 68 -15.93 -9.28 -3.92
C SER A 68 -16.06 -8.30 -2.76
N ASN A 69 -16.96 -7.32 -2.93
CA ASN A 69 -17.30 -6.29 -1.94
C ASN A 69 -16.13 -5.37 -1.55
N TRP A 70 -15.15 -5.24 -2.43
CA TRP A 70 -14.05 -4.31 -2.21
C TRP A 70 -14.45 -2.88 -2.52
N GLU A 71 -14.09 -1.98 -1.63
CA GLU A 71 -14.27 -0.54 -1.76
C GLU A 71 -13.03 0.19 -1.29
N ARG A 72 -12.65 1.25 -2.02
CA ARG A 72 -11.62 2.17 -1.54
C ARG A 72 -12.16 2.91 -0.33
N ASN A 73 -11.31 3.06 0.70
CA ASN A 73 -11.70 3.81 1.89
C ASN A 73 -12.00 5.27 1.53
N ASP A 74 -13.25 5.67 1.72
CA ASP A 74 -13.79 7.01 1.49
C ASP A 74 -14.19 7.72 2.81
N LEU A 75 -13.97 7.07 3.95
CA LEU A 75 -14.33 7.57 5.28
C LEU A 75 -13.30 8.61 5.75
N ASN A 76 -13.57 9.88 5.51
CA ASN A 76 -12.74 11.01 5.98
C ASN A 76 -11.25 10.93 5.62
N SER A 77 -10.88 10.00 4.75
CA SER A 77 -9.52 9.82 4.28
C SER A 77 -9.50 9.66 2.77
N ASN A 78 -8.76 10.52 2.12
CA ASN A 78 -8.46 10.35 0.72
C ASN A 78 -7.13 9.61 0.57
N LYS A 79 -6.96 8.90 -0.53
CA LYS A 79 -5.65 8.38 -0.92
C LYS A 79 -4.63 9.51 -1.05
N ILE A 80 -3.39 9.26 -0.71
CA ILE A 80 -2.27 10.14 -1.03
C ILE A 80 -1.86 9.86 -2.49
N GLY A 81 -1.63 10.91 -3.24
CA GLY A 81 -1.23 10.83 -4.64
C GLY A 81 -2.40 10.76 -5.63
N SER A 82 -2.13 11.07 -6.88
CA SER A 82 -3.12 11.05 -7.97
C SER A 82 -3.47 9.63 -8.42
N ALA A 83 -2.49 8.73 -8.42
CA ALA A 83 -2.66 7.33 -8.76
C ALA A 83 -2.98 6.50 -7.49
N GLY A 84 -3.69 5.41 -7.67
CA GLY A 84 -4.00 4.43 -6.61
C GLY A 84 -4.16 3.04 -7.19
N MET A 85 -4.32 2.04 -6.35
CA MET A 85 -4.58 0.67 -6.78
C MET A 85 -5.88 0.60 -7.59
N SER A 86 -5.95 -0.30 -8.54
CA SER A 86 -7.21 -0.73 -9.14
C SER A 86 -7.53 -2.14 -8.71
N GLU A 87 -8.81 -2.44 -8.52
CA GLU A 87 -9.30 -3.72 -8.04
C GLU A 87 -10.27 -4.32 -9.07
N SER A 88 -10.19 -5.62 -9.27
CA SER A 88 -11.15 -6.41 -10.03
C SER A 88 -11.18 -7.84 -9.50
N SER A 89 -12.35 -8.28 -9.01
CA SER A 89 -12.58 -9.62 -8.48
C SER A 89 -11.54 -10.06 -7.43
N GLY A 90 -11.20 -9.14 -6.53
CA GLY A 90 -10.24 -9.37 -5.44
C GLY A 90 -8.77 -9.25 -5.85
N VAL A 91 -8.50 -8.97 -7.11
CA VAL A 91 -7.13 -8.80 -7.63
C VAL A 91 -6.79 -7.32 -7.73
N PHE A 92 -5.74 -6.93 -7.05
CA PHE A 92 -5.24 -5.56 -7.04
C PHE A 92 -4.08 -5.37 -8.01
N THR A 93 -4.17 -4.32 -8.80
CA THR A 93 -3.16 -3.89 -9.76
C THR A 93 -2.49 -2.61 -9.29
N PHE A 94 -1.16 -2.60 -9.34
CA PHE A 94 -0.36 -1.43 -8.95
C PHE A 94 -0.40 -0.36 -10.05
N PRO A 95 -0.51 0.93 -9.67
CA PRO A 95 -0.60 2.02 -10.66
C PRO A 95 0.73 2.28 -11.38
N THR A 96 1.85 2.07 -10.72
CA THR A 96 3.20 2.30 -11.24
C THR A 96 4.16 1.24 -10.75
N THR A 97 5.30 1.10 -11.41
CA THR A 97 6.43 0.33 -10.87
C THR A 97 6.97 0.99 -9.61
N GLY A 98 7.64 0.22 -8.75
CA GLY A 98 8.19 0.75 -7.50
C GLY A 98 8.25 -0.29 -6.40
N LYS A 99 8.67 0.15 -5.23
CA LYS A 99 8.73 -0.64 -4.00
C LYS A 99 7.54 -0.29 -3.12
N TYR A 100 6.76 -1.29 -2.76
CA TYR A 100 5.52 -1.13 -2.02
C TYR A 100 5.56 -1.87 -0.69
N LEU A 101 5.14 -1.20 0.37
CA LEU A 101 4.72 -1.86 1.60
C LEU A 101 3.22 -2.13 1.50
N VAL A 102 2.85 -3.39 1.58
CA VAL A 102 1.47 -3.86 1.58
C VAL A 102 1.16 -4.39 2.97
N ILE A 103 0.17 -3.80 3.61
CA ILE A 103 -0.33 -4.21 4.92
C ILE A 103 -1.72 -4.79 4.70
N ALA A 104 -1.94 -6.03 5.08
CA ALA A 104 -3.25 -6.65 5.10
C ALA A 104 -3.68 -6.89 6.54
N PHE A 105 -4.96 -6.70 6.78
CA PHE A 105 -5.56 -7.00 8.07
C PHE A 105 -6.90 -7.69 7.86
N GLY A 106 -7.20 -8.62 8.74
CA GLY A 106 -8.45 -9.34 8.78
C GLY A 106 -9.01 -9.31 10.19
N TYR A 107 -10.23 -8.85 10.32
CA TYR A 107 -11.02 -8.94 11.56
C TYR A 107 -12.12 -9.97 11.35
N ALA A 108 -12.14 -10.96 12.20
CA ALA A 108 -13.03 -12.07 12.02
C ALA A 108 -13.79 -12.42 13.30
N THR A 109 -14.99 -12.88 13.10
CA THR A 109 -15.83 -13.52 14.11
C THR A 109 -15.87 -15.01 13.79
N GLY A 110 -15.32 -15.81 14.65
CA GLY A 110 -15.29 -17.27 14.53
C GLY A 110 -16.15 -17.93 15.57
N ASN A 111 -16.61 -19.12 15.24
CA ASN A 111 -17.29 -19.99 16.18
C ASN A 111 -16.63 -21.36 16.09
N ASN A 112 -15.77 -21.64 17.05
CA ASN A 112 -15.12 -22.95 17.20
C ASN A 112 -13.99 -23.26 16.19
N ASP A 113 -13.26 -22.23 15.74
CA ASP A 113 -12.10 -22.43 14.89
C ASP A 113 -10.80 -22.47 15.68
N ARG A 114 -9.98 -23.50 15.44
CA ARG A 114 -8.64 -23.59 16.06
C ARG A 114 -7.73 -22.48 15.58
N TYR A 115 -7.89 -22.07 14.33
CA TYR A 115 -7.21 -20.91 13.77
C TYR A 115 -8.03 -20.29 12.65
N MET A 116 -7.81 -19.02 12.47
CA MET A 116 -8.22 -18.23 11.31
C MET A 116 -7.00 -17.49 10.80
N GLY A 117 -6.78 -17.49 9.52
CA GLY A 117 -5.61 -16.89 8.90
C GLY A 117 -5.92 -16.07 7.68
N ILE A 118 -5.04 -15.15 7.37
CA ILE A 118 -5.02 -14.45 6.10
C ILE A 118 -3.64 -14.59 5.45
N TRP A 119 -3.66 -14.61 4.13
CA TRP A 119 -2.48 -14.60 3.29
C TRP A 119 -2.50 -13.43 2.33
N ILE A 120 -1.36 -12.78 2.18
CA ILE A 120 -1.08 -11.97 1.01
C ILE A 120 -0.54 -12.92 -0.06
N GLU A 121 -1.28 -13.12 -1.13
CA GLU A 121 -0.80 -13.80 -2.32
C GLU A 121 -0.38 -12.78 -3.37
N ARG A 122 0.71 -13.06 -4.05
CA ARG A 122 1.28 -12.22 -5.10
C ARG A 122 1.56 -13.03 -6.36
N THR A 123 1.55 -12.35 -7.50
CA THR A 123 2.06 -12.90 -8.76
C THR A 123 3.03 -11.90 -9.40
N ALA A 124 4.04 -12.40 -10.12
CA ALA A 124 4.96 -11.61 -10.92
C ALA A 124 4.83 -11.86 -12.43
N ASP A 125 4.04 -12.87 -12.82
CA ASP A 125 3.79 -13.25 -14.22
C ASP A 125 2.31 -13.09 -14.62
N GLY A 126 1.44 -12.70 -13.69
CA GLY A 126 0.01 -12.52 -13.89
C GLY A 126 -0.82 -13.82 -13.79
N SER A 127 -0.18 -14.97 -13.62
CA SER A 127 -0.84 -16.28 -13.66
C SER A 127 -0.55 -17.15 -12.45
N ASN A 128 0.71 -17.24 -12.05
CA ASN A 128 1.14 -18.09 -10.95
C ASN A 128 1.12 -17.32 -9.64
N TRP A 129 0.26 -17.75 -8.72
CA TRP A 129 0.10 -17.12 -7.41
C TRP A 129 0.92 -17.83 -6.36
N THR A 130 1.72 -17.06 -5.62
CA THR A 130 2.52 -17.54 -4.51
C THR A 130 2.24 -16.73 -3.26
N ARG A 131 2.35 -17.38 -2.11
CA ARG A 131 2.20 -16.72 -0.82
C ARG A 131 3.37 -15.78 -0.58
N GLY A 132 3.09 -14.51 -0.29
CA GLY A 132 4.08 -13.50 0.07
C GLY A 132 4.21 -13.35 1.58
N ALA A 133 3.09 -13.35 2.29
CA ALA A 133 3.03 -13.30 3.75
C ALA A 133 1.80 -14.05 4.26
N GLU A 134 1.86 -14.52 5.49
CA GLU A 134 0.76 -15.18 6.18
C GLU A 134 0.74 -14.83 7.65
N GLY A 135 -0.43 -14.89 8.26
CA GLY A 135 -0.61 -14.75 9.69
C GLY A 135 -1.87 -15.47 10.15
N TYR A 136 -1.83 -15.90 11.37
CA TYR A 136 -2.91 -16.67 11.99
C TYR A 136 -3.26 -16.11 13.36
N GLY A 137 -4.55 -16.11 13.65
CA GLY A 137 -5.11 -15.85 14.97
C GLY A 137 -5.90 -17.05 15.47
N SER A 138 -6.20 -17.07 16.76
CA SER A 138 -7.04 -18.09 17.38
C SER A 138 -8.45 -17.55 17.52
N ALA A 139 -9.44 -18.36 17.19
CA ALA A 139 -10.86 -18.07 17.38
C ALA A 139 -11.54 -19.20 18.19
N TYR A 140 -10.88 -19.67 19.23
CA TYR A 140 -11.44 -20.69 20.10
C TYR A 140 -12.66 -20.15 20.85
N ASN A 141 -13.77 -20.83 20.70
CA ASN A 141 -15.06 -20.45 21.28
C ASN A 141 -15.35 -21.22 22.55
N SER A 142 -15.73 -20.49 23.57
CA SER A 142 -16.27 -21.02 24.84
C SER A 142 -17.80 -20.91 24.94
N GLY A 143 -18.53 -20.84 23.81
CA GLY A 143 -20.00 -20.75 23.75
C GLY A 143 -20.56 -19.40 23.31
N SER A 144 -19.72 -18.44 22.95
CA SER A 144 -20.10 -17.11 22.44
C SER A 144 -19.23 -16.72 21.24
N ASN A 145 -19.60 -15.69 20.50
CA ASN A 145 -18.78 -15.17 19.43
C ASN A 145 -17.39 -14.78 19.92
N THR A 146 -16.37 -15.32 19.28
CA THR A 146 -14.98 -14.95 19.52
C THR A 146 -14.50 -14.05 18.40
N PHE A 147 -13.93 -12.92 18.75
CA PHE A 147 -13.31 -11.99 17.82
C PHE A 147 -11.81 -12.24 17.75
N SER A 148 -11.27 -12.19 16.55
CA SER A 148 -9.84 -12.26 16.33
C SER A 148 -9.44 -11.31 15.23
N GLN A 149 -8.24 -10.76 15.37
CA GLN A 149 -7.64 -9.89 14.35
C GLN A 149 -6.28 -10.43 13.97
N VAL A 150 -6.02 -10.43 12.67
CA VAL A 150 -4.73 -10.78 12.08
C VAL A 150 -4.25 -9.61 11.24
N SER A 151 -3.00 -9.21 11.43
CA SER A 151 -2.35 -8.20 10.59
C SER A 151 -1.03 -8.76 10.07
N ILE A 152 -0.80 -8.64 8.78
CA ILE A 152 0.40 -9.08 8.09
C ILE A 152 0.88 -8.01 7.13
N GLN A 153 2.16 -8.05 6.82
CA GLN A 153 2.76 -7.10 5.89
C GLN A 153 3.70 -7.81 4.93
N TYR A 154 3.81 -7.23 3.73
CA TYR A 154 4.68 -7.74 2.69
C TYR A 154 5.31 -6.58 1.93
N PHE A 155 6.62 -6.65 1.74
CA PHE A 155 7.35 -5.71 0.91
C PHE A 155 7.45 -6.26 -0.50
N PHE A 156 6.87 -5.55 -1.48
CA PHE A 156 6.76 -6.03 -2.85
C PHE A 156 7.45 -5.07 -3.83
N HIS A 157 8.43 -5.61 -4.57
CA HIS A 157 9.09 -4.90 -5.65
C HIS A 157 8.32 -5.14 -6.96
N VAL A 158 7.64 -4.12 -7.43
CA VAL A 158 6.81 -4.15 -8.64
C VAL A 158 7.63 -3.60 -9.81
N THR A 159 8.06 -4.48 -10.69
CA THR A 159 8.84 -4.12 -11.90
C THR A 159 7.99 -4.07 -13.17
N ASN A 160 6.77 -4.62 -13.13
CA ASN A 160 5.84 -4.62 -14.24
C ASN A 160 4.40 -4.61 -13.74
N THR A 161 3.67 -3.52 -13.94
CA THR A 161 2.29 -3.36 -13.47
C THR A 161 1.27 -4.26 -14.19
N SER A 162 1.60 -4.75 -15.38
CA SER A 162 0.71 -5.66 -16.11
C SER A 162 0.69 -7.07 -15.51
N THR A 163 1.80 -7.52 -14.93
CA THR A 163 1.96 -8.89 -14.42
C THR A 163 2.03 -8.97 -12.90
N HIS A 164 2.58 -7.95 -12.24
CA HIS A 164 2.68 -7.92 -10.78
C HIS A 164 1.33 -7.54 -10.17
N LYS A 165 0.72 -8.50 -9.49
CA LYS A 165 -0.60 -8.36 -8.85
C LYS A 165 -0.55 -8.90 -7.43
N ILE A 166 -1.55 -8.52 -6.64
CA ILE A 166 -1.69 -8.98 -5.27
C ILE A 166 -3.16 -9.26 -4.95
N ARG A 167 -3.43 -10.19 -4.03
CA ARG A 167 -4.77 -10.47 -3.53
C ARG A 167 -4.72 -10.95 -2.08
N LEU A 168 -5.85 -10.82 -1.40
CA LEU A 168 -6.05 -11.35 -0.06
C LEU A 168 -6.75 -12.70 -0.13
N LYS A 169 -6.28 -13.64 0.70
CA LYS A 169 -6.88 -14.96 0.82
C LYS A 169 -7.02 -15.33 2.29
N SER A 170 -8.13 -15.95 2.65
CA SER A 170 -8.33 -16.52 3.99
C SER A 170 -7.85 -17.96 4.05
N ASP A 171 -7.54 -18.42 5.25
CA ASP A 171 -7.24 -19.82 5.58
C ASP A 171 -7.80 -20.14 6.97
N ASN A 172 -8.87 -20.94 7.01
CA ASN A 172 -9.60 -21.27 8.22
C ASN A 172 -9.78 -22.79 8.32
N VAL A 173 -9.94 -23.33 9.52
CA VAL A 173 -10.30 -24.76 9.70
C VAL A 173 -11.79 -24.96 9.49
N GLY A 174 -12.62 -24.18 10.14
CA GLY A 174 -14.07 -24.22 10.05
C GLY A 174 -14.64 -22.97 9.37
N THR A 175 -15.91 -22.70 9.59
CA THR A 175 -16.56 -21.51 9.06
C THR A 175 -16.18 -20.28 9.87
N CYS A 176 -15.60 -19.31 9.22
CA CYS A 176 -15.21 -18.03 9.78
C CYS A 176 -15.92 -16.90 9.04
N ASN A 177 -16.35 -15.89 9.78
CA ASN A 177 -16.92 -14.66 9.25
C ASN A 177 -15.86 -13.57 9.28
N TRP A 178 -15.33 -13.22 8.11
CA TRP A 178 -14.45 -12.08 7.96
C TRP A 178 -15.27 -10.82 7.82
N ASP A 179 -15.25 -9.99 8.84
CA ASP A 179 -16.16 -8.86 8.94
C ASP A 179 -15.78 -7.75 7.96
N GLY A 180 -16.79 -7.34 7.19
CA GLY A 180 -16.79 -6.14 6.36
C GLY A 180 -17.72 -5.09 6.92
N ALA A 181 -17.46 -3.82 6.61
CA ALA A 181 -18.31 -2.70 6.96
C ALA A 181 -18.11 -1.53 6.00
N GLN A 182 -19.17 -0.73 5.83
CA GLN A 182 -19.12 0.48 4.98
C GLN A 182 -18.54 1.69 5.71
N ASP A 183 -18.61 1.69 7.03
CA ASP A 183 -18.31 2.84 7.89
C ASP A 183 -17.05 2.67 8.76
N ILE A 184 -16.36 1.53 8.66
CA ILE A 184 -15.18 1.24 9.47
C ILE A 184 -14.24 0.26 8.76
N MET A 185 -12.94 0.43 8.97
CA MET A 185 -11.90 -0.47 8.46
C MET A 185 -11.79 -1.72 9.35
N ARG A 186 -12.31 -2.86 8.88
CA ARG A 186 -12.26 -4.15 9.59
C ARG A 186 -11.35 -5.16 8.91
N THR A 187 -11.63 -5.47 7.65
CA THR A 187 -10.82 -6.37 6.82
C THR A 187 -10.45 -5.67 5.54
N GLY A 188 -9.16 -5.67 5.19
CA GLY A 188 -8.73 -4.93 4.03
C GLY A 188 -7.23 -4.82 3.85
N PHE A 189 -6.85 -3.83 3.04
CA PHE A 189 -5.49 -3.50 2.68
C PHE A 189 -5.14 -2.04 2.92
N THR A 190 -3.87 -1.80 3.22
CA THR A 190 -3.21 -0.51 3.05
C THR A 190 -2.00 -0.71 2.14
N PHE A 191 -1.91 0.07 1.08
CA PHE A 191 -0.80 0.09 0.14
C PHE A 191 -0.03 1.39 0.29
N ILE A 192 1.28 1.32 0.44
CA ILE A 192 2.18 2.47 0.56
C ILE A 192 3.31 2.30 -0.45
N ARG A 193 3.43 3.26 -1.38
CA ARG A 193 4.59 3.30 -2.29
C ARG A 193 5.76 3.96 -1.55
N MET A 194 6.83 3.20 -1.39
CA MET A 194 8.01 3.60 -0.62
C MET A 194 9.10 4.25 -1.50
N GLY A 195 9.03 4.05 -2.81
CA GLY A 195 10.03 4.58 -3.73
C GLY A 195 10.03 3.90 -5.09
N ASP A 196 10.96 4.28 -5.93
CA ASP A 196 11.14 3.76 -7.28
C ASP A 196 11.64 2.32 -7.32
N ALA A 197 11.44 1.64 -8.46
CA ALA A 197 11.85 0.26 -8.71
C ALA A 197 13.36 0.11 -8.81
#